data_1e0027563db17f957aef1835b282b503
#
_entry.id   1e0027563db17f957aef1835b282b503
#
_cell.length_a   1.000
_cell.length_b   1.000
_cell.length_c   1.000
_cell.angle_alpha   90.00
_cell.angle_beta   90.00
_cell.angle_gamma   90.00
#
_symmetry.space_group_name_H-M   'P 1'
#
loop_
_entity.id
_entity.type
_entity.pdbx_description
1 polymer ?
#
loop_
_entity_poly.entity_id
_entity_poly.type
_entity_poly.pdbx_seq_one_letter_code
_entity_poly.pdbx_strand_id
1 'polypeptide(L)'
;MAESYDVINLSDLPVPDAIVVPDAAVIFGAWLARLRELDPEFDALVESDPAYKQGEVTAFQLTLAFQRVNDAVRAVFLASAQNADLDQIGAAFNVERMVVVPANPDAVPPTDAVMEEDDAFRERIQLSWSQLNTAGARNAYRFHARSADENVLDADAYGPEEHGRAGEVDVYVLSREGNGTASEALLDAVSARLNADEIRPLTDFVTVKSAIINDYTVTAELEIPDGPDAGEVLENAKNTLMSYTRLANRINGMVPLSAIYAALQQTGVARVILSSPRADIEPATGTAPRCAAVNVTRREVW
;
A
#
# COMPACT_ATOMS: atom_id res chain seq x y z
N MET A 1 4.69 18.66 16.34
CA MET A 1 4.26 17.43 15.64
C MET A 1 2.85 17.70 15.18
N ALA A 2 2.65 18.03 13.91
CA ALA A 2 1.32 18.01 13.35
C ALA A 2 0.92 16.53 13.28
N GLU A 3 0.04 16.11 14.17
CA GLU A 3 -0.61 14.81 14.01
C GLU A 3 -1.42 14.90 12.71
N SER A 4 -0.95 14.20 11.71
CA SER A 4 -1.74 13.89 10.54
C SER A 4 -2.93 13.07 11.07
N TYR A 5 -4.09 13.69 11.23
CA TYR A 5 -5.35 13.00 11.51
C TYR A 5 -5.82 12.23 10.27
N ASP A 6 -4.87 11.61 9.63
CA ASP A 6 -5.11 10.87 8.43
C ASP A 6 -5.68 9.50 8.79
N VAL A 7 -6.28 8.90 7.80
CA VAL A 7 -6.80 7.55 7.79
C VAL A 7 -5.95 6.61 8.64
N ILE A 8 -6.60 5.78 9.43
CA ILE A 8 -5.92 4.74 10.21
C ILE A 8 -5.02 3.93 9.26
N ASN A 9 -3.76 3.76 9.62
CA ASN A 9 -2.88 2.88 8.87
C ASN A 9 -3.36 1.43 9.03
N LEU A 10 -4.07 0.93 8.03
CA LEU A 10 -4.66 -0.40 8.06
C LEU A 10 -3.61 -1.52 8.04
N SER A 11 -2.38 -1.23 7.57
CA SER A 11 -1.29 -2.22 7.58
C SER A 11 -0.80 -2.54 8.99
N ASP A 12 -1.04 -1.65 9.95
CA ASP A 12 -0.69 -1.86 11.37
C ASP A 12 -1.75 -2.69 12.11
N LEU A 13 -2.92 -2.92 11.51
CA LEU A 13 -3.97 -3.71 12.14
C LEU A 13 -3.67 -5.20 11.98
N PRO A 14 -3.68 -5.97 13.09
CA PRO A 14 -3.54 -7.42 13.00
C PRO A 14 -4.74 -8.00 12.25
N VAL A 15 -4.46 -8.81 11.25
CA VAL A 15 -5.52 -9.55 10.55
C VAL A 15 -5.96 -10.72 11.43
N PRO A 16 -7.26 -10.81 11.82
CA PRO A 16 -7.72 -11.90 12.65
C PRO A 16 -7.76 -13.21 11.85
N ASP A 17 -7.28 -14.29 12.47
CA ASP A 17 -7.55 -15.63 12.02
C ASP A 17 -8.84 -16.14 12.68
N ALA A 18 -9.82 -16.56 11.87
CA ALA A 18 -11.08 -17.10 12.39
C ALA A 18 -10.89 -18.49 12.97
N ILE A 19 -9.95 -19.25 12.44
CA ILE A 19 -9.64 -20.61 12.86
C ILE A 19 -8.11 -20.73 13.01
N VAL A 20 -7.67 -21.24 14.13
CA VAL A 20 -6.29 -21.70 14.29
C VAL A 20 -6.13 -22.94 13.42
N VAL A 21 -5.31 -22.88 12.38
CA VAL A 21 -5.05 -24.01 11.49
C VAL A 21 -4.15 -25.02 12.24
N PRO A 22 -4.66 -26.21 12.58
CA PRO A 22 -3.83 -27.23 13.21
C PRO A 22 -2.74 -27.73 12.24
N ASP A 23 -1.62 -28.19 12.76
CA ASP A 23 -0.63 -28.90 11.97
C ASP A 23 -1.25 -30.15 11.34
N ALA A 24 -0.87 -30.47 10.09
CA ALA A 24 -1.36 -31.64 9.37
C ALA A 24 -1.09 -32.94 10.15
N ALA A 25 0.02 -33.01 10.91
CA ALA A 25 0.34 -34.15 11.76
C ALA A 25 -0.67 -34.30 12.93
N VAL A 26 -1.16 -33.18 13.50
CA VAL A 26 -2.19 -33.19 14.56
C VAL A 26 -3.52 -33.67 13.99
N ILE A 27 -3.91 -33.18 12.81
CA ILE A 27 -5.12 -33.61 12.10
C ILE A 27 -5.05 -35.10 11.77
N PHE A 28 -3.91 -35.55 11.24
CA PHE A 28 -3.68 -36.95 10.94
C PHE A 28 -3.75 -37.83 12.17
N GLY A 29 -3.13 -37.42 13.29
CA GLY A 29 -3.19 -38.12 14.57
C GLY A 29 -4.62 -38.28 15.08
N ALA A 30 -5.45 -37.23 14.98
CA ALA A 30 -6.86 -37.27 15.35
C ALA A 30 -7.66 -38.21 14.42
N TRP A 31 -7.41 -38.16 13.12
CA TRP A 31 -8.01 -39.06 12.13
C TRP A 31 -7.68 -40.50 12.45
N LEU A 32 -6.40 -40.80 12.70
CA LEU A 32 -5.94 -42.14 13.03
C LEU A 32 -6.54 -42.66 14.34
N ALA A 33 -6.62 -41.83 15.36
CA ALA A 33 -7.25 -42.17 16.63
C ALA A 33 -8.74 -42.55 16.41
N ARG A 34 -9.45 -41.74 15.60
CA ARG A 34 -10.87 -42.02 15.29
C ARG A 34 -11.06 -43.29 14.48
N LEU A 35 -10.15 -43.58 13.53
CA LEU A 35 -10.19 -44.79 12.76
C LEU A 35 -10.05 -46.04 13.67
N ARG A 36 -9.12 -46.03 14.62
CA ARG A 36 -8.90 -47.10 15.60
C ARG A 36 -10.06 -47.29 16.58
N GLU A 37 -10.82 -46.23 16.88
CA GLU A 37 -12.07 -46.37 17.65
C GLU A 37 -13.16 -47.09 16.84
N LEU A 38 -13.22 -46.92 15.52
CA LEU A 38 -14.19 -47.52 14.65
C LEU A 38 -13.82 -48.97 14.25
N ASP A 39 -12.52 -49.23 14.13
CA ASP A 39 -11.94 -50.49 13.81
C ASP A 39 -10.78 -50.80 14.78
N PRO A 40 -11.04 -51.41 15.94
CA PRO A 40 -10.02 -51.70 16.96
C PRO A 40 -8.95 -52.72 16.49
N GLU A 41 -9.22 -53.50 15.43
CA GLU A 41 -8.26 -54.42 14.85
C GLU A 41 -7.35 -53.77 13.81
N PHE A 42 -7.59 -52.48 13.48
CA PHE A 42 -6.77 -51.73 12.54
C PHE A 42 -5.35 -51.49 13.08
N ASP A 43 -4.37 -52.10 12.46
CA ASP A 43 -2.97 -52.11 12.85
C ASP A 43 -2.03 -51.49 11.82
N ALA A 44 -2.55 -50.85 10.77
CA ALA A 44 -1.74 -50.19 9.76
C ALA A 44 -0.96 -49.00 10.37
N LEU A 45 0.34 -49.22 10.56
CA LEU A 45 1.26 -48.30 11.21
C LEU A 45 2.40 -47.86 10.28
N VAL A 46 2.43 -48.40 9.06
CA VAL A 46 3.52 -48.12 8.10
C VAL A 46 3.06 -47.14 7.03
N GLU A 47 3.91 -46.16 6.73
CA GLU A 47 3.67 -45.12 5.72
C GLU A 47 3.33 -45.68 4.33
N SER A 48 3.67 -46.93 4.02
CA SER A 48 3.34 -47.59 2.75
C SER A 48 1.91 -48.10 2.69
N ASP A 49 1.19 -48.14 3.81
CA ASP A 49 -0.19 -48.65 3.83
C ASP A 49 -1.13 -47.68 3.12
N PRO A 50 -2.02 -48.15 2.24
CA PRO A 50 -2.99 -47.32 1.54
C PRO A 50 -3.90 -46.50 2.48
N ALA A 51 -4.31 -47.07 3.63
CA ALA A 51 -5.14 -46.36 4.60
C ALA A 51 -4.36 -45.23 5.28
N TYR A 52 -3.07 -45.42 5.60
CA TYR A 52 -2.19 -44.39 6.10
C TYR A 52 -2.08 -43.23 5.12
N LYS A 53 -1.84 -43.54 3.82
CA LYS A 53 -1.80 -42.52 2.76
C LYS A 53 -3.11 -41.73 2.60
N GLN A 54 -4.25 -42.38 2.74
CA GLN A 54 -5.56 -41.73 2.72
C GLN A 54 -5.70 -40.76 3.90
N GLY A 55 -5.23 -41.11 5.09
CA GLY A 55 -5.21 -40.25 6.25
C GLY A 55 -4.36 -39.01 6.04
N GLU A 56 -3.15 -39.16 5.48
CA GLU A 56 -2.28 -38.04 5.12
C GLU A 56 -2.95 -37.06 4.13
N VAL A 57 -3.55 -37.60 3.06
CA VAL A 57 -4.28 -36.80 2.06
C VAL A 57 -5.47 -36.07 2.70
N THR A 58 -6.21 -36.76 3.57
CA THR A 58 -7.36 -36.15 4.29
C THR A 58 -6.89 -35.02 5.20
N ALA A 59 -5.81 -35.23 5.96
CA ALA A 59 -5.24 -34.20 6.82
C ALA A 59 -4.78 -32.97 6.02
N PHE A 60 -4.12 -33.20 4.90
CA PHE A 60 -3.70 -32.12 3.99
C PHE A 60 -4.91 -31.33 3.44
N GLN A 61 -5.93 -32.03 2.96
CA GLN A 61 -7.15 -31.37 2.43
C GLN A 61 -7.88 -30.57 3.51
N LEU A 62 -7.97 -31.08 4.74
CA LEU A 62 -8.55 -30.34 5.85
C LEU A 62 -7.74 -29.09 6.23
N THR A 63 -6.41 -29.19 6.20
CA THR A 63 -5.54 -28.02 6.39
C THR A 63 -5.83 -26.94 5.35
N LEU A 64 -5.94 -27.31 4.07
CA LEU A 64 -6.32 -26.38 3.00
C LEU A 64 -7.73 -25.78 3.22
N ALA A 65 -8.69 -26.58 3.69
CA ALA A 65 -10.03 -26.11 3.98
C ALA A 65 -10.03 -25.07 5.11
N PHE A 66 -9.28 -25.29 6.19
CA PHE A 66 -9.14 -24.30 7.27
C PHE A 66 -8.45 -23.02 6.80
N GLN A 67 -7.39 -23.14 5.97
CA GLN A 67 -6.75 -21.96 5.36
C GLN A 67 -7.75 -21.19 4.51
N ARG A 68 -8.58 -21.88 3.70
CA ARG A 68 -9.59 -21.24 2.86
C ARG A 68 -10.64 -20.47 3.68
N VAL A 69 -10.99 -20.94 4.88
CA VAL A 69 -11.89 -20.21 5.78
C VAL A 69 -11.22 -18.92 6.27
N ASN A 70 -9.96 -18.98 6.66
CA ASN A 70 -9.21 -17.78 7.07
C ASN A 70 -9.07 -16.77 5.90
N ASP A 71 -8.79 -17.26 4.69
CA ASP A 71 -8.74 -16.40 3.50
C ASP A 71 -10.08 -15.73 3.22
N ALA A 72 -11.20 -16.46 3.35
CA ALA A 72 -12.53 -15.89 3.20
C ALA A 72 -12.86 -14.83 4.27
N VAL A 73 -12.37 -15.01 5.50
CA VAL A 73 -12.51 -14.01 6.56
C VAL A 73 -11.66 -12.78 6.25
N ARG A 74 -10.43 -12.95 5.77
CA ARG A 74 -9.56 -11.85 5.36
C ARG A 74 -10.14 -11.04 4.21
N ALA A 75 -10.86 -11.70 3.30
CA ALA A 75 -11.48 -11.08 2.13
C ALA A 75 -12.59 -10.04 2.48
N VAL A 76 -13.18 -10.11 3.68
CA VAL A 76 -14.25 -9.18 4.09
C VAL A 76 -13.78 -7.99 4.93
N PHE A 77 -12.49 -7.93 5.30
CA PHE A 77 -11.93 -6.79 6.02
C PHE A 77 -11.24 -5.80 5.09
N LEU A 78 -11.55 -4.53 5.23
CA LEU A 78 -10.92 -3.47 4.44
C LEU A 78 -9.38 -3.51 4.50
N ALA A 79 -8.81 -3.91 5.65
CA ALA A 79 -7.36 -3.99 5.86
C ALA A 79 -6.68 -5.08 5.00
N SER A 80 -7.39 -6.17 4.67
CA SER A 80 -6.79 -7.36 4.06
C SER A 80 -7.44 -7.80 2.75
N ALA A 81 -8.60 -7.23 2.39
CA ALA A 81 -9.25 -7.51 1.11
C ALA A 81 -8.39 -7.06 -0.07
N GLN A 82 -8.43 -7.80 -1.15
CA GLN A 82 -7.67 -7.54 -2.37
C GLN A 82 -8.53 -7.69 -3.61
N ASN A 83 -8.16 -7.02 -4.69
CA ASN A 83 -8.80 -7.15 -5.99
C ASN A 83 -10.34 -7.03 -5.92
N ALA A 84 -11.07 -8.01 -6.45
CA ALA A 84 -12.52 -8.02 -6.51
C ALA A 84 -13.22 -7.99 -5.14
N ASP A 85 -12.61 -8.55 -4.09
CA ASP A 85 -13.16 -8.50 -2.74
C ASP A 85 -13.13 -7.06 -2.20
N LEU A 86 -12.04 -6.34 -2.48
CA LEU A 86 -11.92 -4.92 -2.14
C LEU A 86 -12.89 -4.05 -2.96
N ASP A 87 -13.15 -4.41 -4.23
CA ASP A 87 -14.14 -3.73 -5.07
C ASP A 87 -15.56 -3.84 -4.49
N GLN A 88 -15.92 -5.00 -3.92
CA GLN A 88 -17.21 -5.17 -3.24
C GLN A 88 -17.31 -4.30 -1.97
N ILE A 89 -16.22 -4.16 -1.23
CA ILE A 89 -16.16 -3.25 -0.09
C ILE A 89 -16.31 -1.80 -0.58
N GLY A 90 -15.58 -1.41 -1.62
CA GLY A 90 -15.67 -0.07 -2.22
C GLY A 90 -17.07 0.29 -2.66
N ALA A 91 -17.78 -0.65 -3.28
CA ALA A 91 -19.17 -0.47 -3.70
C ALA A 91 -20.12 -0.16 -2.52
N ALA A 92 -19.88 -0.76 -1.34
CA ALA A 92 -20.67 -0.47 -0.14
C ALA A 92 -20.49 0.98 0.35
N PHE A 93 -19.36 1.63 -0.01
CA PHE A 93 -19.07 3.03 0.29
C PHE A 93 -19.33 3.98 -0.89
N ASN A 94 -19.91 3.48 -1.97
CA ASN A 94 -20.13 4.21 -3.23
C ASN A 94 -18.82 4.77 -3.82
N VAL A 95 -17.74 3.98 -3.74
CA VAL A 95 -16.44 4.28 -4.33
C VAL A 95 -16.09 3.17 -5.30
N GLU A 96 -15.87 3.53 -6.56
CA GLU A 96 -15.44 2.61 -7.62
C GLU A 96 -13.93 2.70 -7.84
N ARG A 97 -13.31 1.57 -8.20
CA ARG A 97 -11.89 1.52 -8.58
C ARG A 97 -11.68 2.23 -9.92
N MET A 98 -10.70 3.09 -9.97
CA MET A 98 -10.39 3.85 -11.18
C MET A 98 -9.61 3.02 -12.20
N VAL A 99 -9.81 3.32 -13.48
CA VAL A 99 -9.01 2.81 -14.59
C VAL A 99 -7.86 3.79 -14.83
N VAL A 100 -6.63 3.40 -14.47
CA VAL A 100 -5.42 4.26 -14.61
C VAL A 100 -4.94 4.27 -16.06
N VAL A 101 -4.96 3.12 -16.74
CA VAL A 101 -4.66 3.02 -18.17
C VAL A 101 -5.79 2.25 -18.84
N PRO A 102 -6.51 2.82 -19.80
CA PRO A 102 -7.53 2.09 -20.53
C PRO A 102 -6.96 0.89 -21.30
N ALA A 103 -7.78 -0.16 -21.46
CA ALA A 103 -7.42 -1.29 -22.33
C ALA A 103 -7.18 -0.81 -23.75
N ASN A 104 -6.15 -1.34 -24.40
CA ASN A 104 -5.89 -1.09 -25.82
C ASN A 104 -5.95 -2.41 -26.61
N PRO A 105 -7.11 -2.75 -27.19
CA PRO A 105 -7.28 -3.97 -27.97
C PRO A 105 -6.53 -3.93 -29.32
N ASP A 106 -6.17 -2.73 -29.80
CA ASP A 106 -5.49 -2.54 -31.07
C ASP A 106 -3.96 -2.58 -30.95
N ALA A 107 -3.42 -2.67 -29.72
CA ALA A 107 -1.99 -2.85 -29.50
C ALA A 107 -1.54 -4.26 -29.91
N VAL A 108 -0.24 -4.43 -30.17
CA VAL A 108 0.35 -5.73 -30.51
C VAL A 108 1.48 -6.05 -29.52
N PRO A 109 1.27 -6.97 -28.56
CA PRO A 109 0.01 -7.66 -28.24
C PRO A 109 -1.04 -6.73 -27.60
N PRO A 110 -2.33 -7.08 -27.65
CA PRO A 110 -3.38 -6.33 -26.96
C PRO A 110 -3.06 -6.18 -25.46
N THR A 111 -3.37 -5.03 -24.90
CA THR A 111 -3.13 -4.75 -23.46
C THR A 111 -4.45 -4.59 -22.72
N ASP A 112 -4.53 -5.21 -21.56
CA ASP A 112 -5.65 -5.04 -20.62
C ASP A 112 -5.61 -3.68 -19.94
N ALA A 113 -6.74 -3.27 -19.36
CA ALA A 113 -6.79 -2.06 -18.55
C ALA A 113 -5.93 -2.21 -17.29
N VAL A 114 -5.20 -1.16 -16.94
CA VAL A 114 -4.50 -1.07 -15.66
C VAL A 114 -5.41 -0.34 -14.69
N MET A 115 -5.78 -1.03 -13.63
CA MET A 115 -6.65 -0.51 -12.59
C MET A 115 -5.84 0.17 -11.48
N GLU A 116 -6.49 1.03 -10.70
CA GLU A 116 -5.94 1.60 -9.47
C GLU A 116 -5.46 0.50 -8.51
N GLU A 117 -4.27 0.68 -7.94
CA GLU A 117 -3.69 -0.29 -6.99
C GLU A 117 -4.53 -0.38 -5.71
N ASP A 118 -4.58 -1.57 -5.09
CA ASP A 118 -5.39 -1.86 -3.91
C ASP A 118 -5.15 -0.87 -2.76
N ASP A 119 -3.90 -0.46 -2.52
CA ASP A 119 -3.58 0.46 -1.43
C ASP A 119 -4.14 1.87 -1.68
N ALA A 120 -4.04 2.38 -2.90
CA ALA A 120 -4.59 3.69 -3.26
C ALA A 120 -6.13 3.68 -3.21
N PHE A 121 -6.74 2.60 -3.68
CA PHE A 121 -8.19 2.41 -3.63
C PHE A 121 -8.70 2.28 -2.19
N ARG A 122 -8.00 1.53 -1.35
CA ARG A 122 -8.30 1.36 0.08
C ARG A 122 -8.27 2.68 0.83
N GLU A 123 -7.27 3.54 0.57
CA GLU A 123 -7.21 4.89 1.14
C GLU A 123 -8.40 5.76 0.69
N ARG A 124 -8.82 5.68 -0.59
CA ARG A 124 -10.01 6.41 -1.06
C ARG A 124 -11.28 5.91 -0.40
N ILE A 125 -11.42 4.60 -0.18
CA ILE A 125 -12.55 4.03 0.57
C ILE A 125 -12.58 4.59 1.99
N GLN A 126 -11.44 4.65 2.69
CA GLN A 126 -11.38 5.24 4.04
C GLN A 126 -11.72 6.74 4.04
N LEU A 127 -11.26 7.49 3.05
CA LEU A 127 -11.56 8.92 2.92
C LEU A 127 -13.01 9.20 2.54
N SER A 128 -13.74 8.20 2.01
CA SER A 128 -15.12 8.39 1.53
C SER A 128 -16.08 8.89 2.59
N TRP A 129 -15.88 8.54 3.86
CA TRP A 129 -16.67 9.08 4.96
C TRP A 129 -16.59 10.59 5.09
N SER A 130 -15.44 11.17 4.70
CA SER A 130 -15.20 12.60 4.77
C SER A 130 -15.97 13.38 3.69
N GLN A 131 -16.40 12.72 2.59
CA GLN A 131 -17.22 13.36 1.55
C GLN A 131 -18.58 13.83 2.07
N LEU A 132 -19.09 13.20 3.13
CA LEU A 132 -20.38 13.58 3.73
C LEU A 132 -20.28 14.87 4.57
N ASN A 133 -19.08 15.37 4.80
CA ASN A 133 -18.86 16.58 5.56
C ASN A 133 -18.96 17.81 4.66
N THR A 134 -20.02 18.57 4.82
CA THR A 134 -20.33 19.79 4.06
C THR A 134 -19.62 21.03 4.62
N ALA A 135 -18.83 20.92 5.69
CA ALA A 135 -18.19 22.04 6.35
C ALA A 135 -16.77 22.36 5.84
N GLY A 136 -16.33 21.79 4.72
CA GLY A 136 -15.00 22.07 4.14
C GLY A 136 -13.84 21.43 4.91
N ALA A 137 -14.05 20.25 5.48
CA ALA A 137 -12.98 19.54 6.17
C ALA A 137 -11.86 19.14 5.18
N ARG A 138 -10.59 19.22 5.61
CA ARG A 138 -9.40 18.87 4.81
C ARG A 138 -9.55 17.54 4.08
N ASN A 139 -10.01 16.50 4.78
CA ASN A 139 -10.18 15.16 4.20
C ASN A 139 -11.30 15.08 3.16
N ALA A 140 -12.32 15.92 3.22
CA ALA A 140 -13.32 16.04 2.17
C ALA A 140 -12.68 16.57 0.87
N TYR A 141 -11.90 17.64 0.95
CA TYR A 141 -11.14 18.14 -0.20
C TYR A 141 -10.16 17.12 -0.76
N ARG A 142 -9.44 16.40 0.10
CA ARG A 142 -8.53 15.32 -0.30
C ARG A 142 -9.26 14.21 -1.04
N PHE A 143 -10.40 13.75 -0.50
CA PHE A 143 -11.22 12.72 -1.15
C PHE A 143 -11.69 13.16 -2.53
N HIS A 144 -12.28 14.34 -2.64
CA HIS A 144 -12.82 14.83 -3.91
C HIS A 144 -11.71 15.11 -4.93
N ALA A 145 -10.57 15.64 -4.51
CA ALA A 145 -9.43 15.86 -5.40
C ALA A 145 -8.86 14.54 -5.92
N ARG A 146 -8.65 13.53 -5.07
CA ARG A 146 -8.17 12.21 -5.47
C ARG A 146 -9.19 11.40 -6.27
N SER A 147 -10.46 11.78 -6.21
CA SER A 147 -11.55 11.15 -6.98
C SER A 147 -11.91 11.93 -8.24
N ALA A 148 -11.20 12.99 -8.56
CA ALA A 148 -11.46 13.81 -9.74
C ALA A 148 -10.87 13.23 -11.03
N ASP A 149 -9.66 12.63 -10.91
CA ASP A 149 -8.92 12.08 -12.03
C ASP A 149 -7.97 10.97 -11.55
N GLU A 150 -7.77 9.94 -12.37
CA GLU A 150 -6.91 8.79 -12.09
C GLU A 150 -5.43 9.17 -11.95
N ASN A 151 -5.01 10.27 -12.57
CA ASN A 151 -3.63 10.75 -12.52
C ASN A 151 -3.30 11.51 -11.23
N VAL A 152 -4.25 11.72 -10.34
CA VAL A 152 -3.97 12.26 -9.02
C VAL A 152 -3.36 11.16 -8.15
N LEU A 153 -2.08 11.30 -7.82
CA LEU A 153 -1.38 10.42 -6.87
C LEU A 153 -1.78 10.75 -5.43
N ASP A 154 -1.73 12.04 -5.09
CA ASP A 154 -2.09 12.56 -3.77
C ASP A 154 -2.59 13.99 -3.87
N ALA A 155 -3.35 14.43 -2.88
CA ALA A 155 -3.80 15.80 -2.73
C ALA A 155 -3.88 16.20 -1.26
N ASP A 156 -3.61 17.47 -0.96
CA ASP A 156 -3.78 18.01 0.38
C ASP A 156 -4.31 19.45 0.32
N ALA A 157 -5.09 19.83 1.34
CA ALA A 157 -5.75 21.12 1.42
C ALA A 157 -5.22 21.94 2.60
N TYR A 158 -5.02 23.23 2.38
CA TYR A 158 -4.50 24.18 3.35
C TYR A 158 -5.42 25.38 3.47
N GLY A 159 -5.75 25.72 4.68
CA GLY A 159 -6.70 26.77 5.01
C GLY A 159 -6.05 28.03 5.55
N PRO A 160 -6.86 28.95 6.09
CA PRO A 160 -6.39 30.21 6.64
C PRO A 160 -5.37 30.11 7.77
N GLU A 161 -5.35 28.99 8.50
CA GLU A 161 -4.39 28.75 9.59
C GLU A 161 -2.95 28.62 9.06
N GLU A 162 -2.79 28.03 7.85
CA GLU A 162 -1.48 27.81 7.25
C GLU A 162 -1.00 29.01 6.41
N HIS A 163 -1.90 29.75 5.76
CA HIS A 163 -1.51 30.82 4.83
C HIS A 163 -2.09 32.22 5.16
N GLY A 164 -2.93 32.36 6.20
CA GLY A 164 -3.44 33.61 6.70
C GLY A 164 -4.54 34.30 5.87
N ARG A 165 -5.01 33.68 4.77
CA ARG A 165 -6.05 34.27 3.88
C ARG A 165 -7.42 33.71 4.25
N ALA A 166 -8.27 34.56 4.81
CA ALA A 166 -9.60 34.18 5.25
C ALA A 166 -10.50 33.75 4.07
N GLY A 167 -11.19 32.61 4.19
CA GLY A 167 -12.10 32.09 3.19
C GLY A 167 -11.41 31.43 1.98
N GLU A 168 -10.08 31.43 1.90
CA GLU A 168 -9.36 30.78 0.84
C GLU A 168 -8.91 29.37 1.27
N VAL A 169 -8.95 28.43 0.34
CA VAL A 169 -8.44 27.06 0.49
C VAL A 169 -7.53 26.75 -0.68
N ASP A 170 -6.26 26.50 -0.39
CA ASP A 170 -5.28 26.04 -1.36
C ASP A 170 -5.24 24.51 -1.37
N VAL A 171 -5.56 23.91 -2.52
CA VAL A 171 -5.47 22.46 -2.69
C VAL A 171 -4.28 22.16 -3.60
N TYR A 172 -3.29 21.44 -3.07
CA TYR A 172 -2.13 21.00 -3.82
C TYR A 172 -2.37 19.60 -4.35
N VAL A 173 -1.97 19.36 -5.60
CA VAL A 173 -2.16 18.10 -6.33
C VAL A 173 -0.83 17.56 -6.78
N LEU A 174 -0.54 16.31 -6.41
CA LEU A 174 0.61 15.54 -6.86
C LEU A 174 0.15 14.59 -7.97
N SER A 175 0.80 14.66 -9.13
CA SER A 175 0.49 13.79 -10.28
C SER A 175 1.18 12.43 -10.17
N ARG A 176 0.57 11.39 -10.76
CA ARG A 176 1.23 10.10 -11.03
C ARG A 176 2.21 10.18 -12.19
N GLU A 177 2.03 11.16 -13.07
CA GLU A 177 2.83 11.29 -14.29
C GLU A 177 4.12 12.07 -14.08
N GLY A 178 5.13 11.70 -14.83
CA GLY A 178 6.39 12.44 -14.93
C GLY A 178 7.13 12.52 -13.60
N ASN A 179 7.42 13.76 -13.19
CA ASN A 179 8.10 14.04 -11.92
C ASN A 179 7.14 14.30 -10.75
N GLY A 180 5.83 14.16 -10.96
CA GLY A 180 4.81 14.49 -9.96
C GLY A 180 4.19 15.88 -10.11
N THR A 181 4.69 16.72 -11.00
CA THR A 181 4.09 18.02 -11.31
C THR A 181 2.77 17.81 -12.05
N ALA A 182 1.70 18.39 -11.54
CA ALA A 182 0.39 18.30 -12.16
C ALA A 182 0.33 19.18 -13.42
N SER A 183 -0.21 18.63 -14.52
CA SER A 183 -0.48 19.38 -15.74
C SER A 183 -1.65 20.35 -15.56
N GLU A 184 -1.76 21.38 -16.42
CA GLU A 184 -2.90 22.30 -16.38
C GLU A 184 -4.24 21.54 -16.56
N ALA A 185 -4.30 20.55 -17.44
CA ALA A 185 -5.50 19.75 -17.65
C ALA A 185 -5.91 18.99 -16.38
N LEU A 186 -4.95 18.43 -15.64
CA LEU A 186 -5.21 17.76 -14.37
C LEU A 186 -5.69 18.74 -13.30
N LEU A 187 -5.07 19.93 -13.22
CA LEU A 187 -5.50 20.97 -12.30
C LEU A 187 -6.92 21.47 -12.60
N ASP A 188 -7.27 21.63 -13.88
CA ASP A 188 -8.60 22.02 -14.31
C ASP A 188 -9.66 20.96 -13.95
N ALA A 189 -9.37 19.66 -14.17
CA ALA A 189 -10.25 18.57 -13.79
C ALA A 189 -10.53 18.54 -12.28
N VAL A 190 -9.47 18.65 -11.46
CA VAL A 190 -9.59 18.72 -10.01
C VAL A 190 -10.34 19.99 -9.59
N SER A 191 -10.05 21.16 -10.20
CA SER A 191 -10.71 22.42 -9.91
C SER A 191 -12.21 22.36 -10.23
N ALA A 192 -12.58 21.78 -11.38
CA ALA A 192 -13.98 21.61 -11.74
C ALA A 192 -14.73 20.76 -10.71
N ARG A 193 -14.10 19.66 -10.24
CA ARG A 193 -14.69 18.80 -9.21
C ARG A 193 -14.85 19.49 -7.88
N LEU A 194 -13.80 20.20 -7.39
CA LEU A 194 -13.80 20.83 -6.09
C LEU A 194 -14.69 22.08 -6.02
N ASN A 195 -14.93 22.75 -7.14
CA ASN A 195 -15.79 23.93 -7.21
C ASN A 195 -17.23 23.61 -7.61
N ALA A 196 -17.60 22.31 -7.74
CA ALA A 196 -18.99 21.93 -7.97
C ALA A 196 -19.89 22.35 -6.80
N ASP A 197 -21.11 22.80 -7.10
CA ASP A 197 -22.04 23.38 -6.10
C ASP A 197 -22.41 22.40 -4.98
N GLU A 198 -22.41 21.10 -5.28
CA GLU A 198 -22.70 20.04 -4.31
C GLU A 198 -21.48 19.69 -3.41
N ILE A 199 -20.28 20.15 -3.73
CA ILE A 199 -19.04 19.81 -3.03
C ILE A 199 -18.48 21.00 -2.26
N ARG A 200 -18.42 22.15 -2.91
CA ARG A 200 -17.77 23.32 -2.34
C ARG A 200 -18.67 24.03 -1.30
N PRO A 201 -18.19 24.25 -0.06
CA PRO A 201 -18.85 25.14 0.87
C PRO A 201 -18.98 26.55 0.29
N LEU A 202 -20.10 27.22 0.55
CA LEU A 202 -20.41 28.55 0.00
C LEU A 202 -19.39 29.63 0.39
N THR A 203 -18.70 29.42 1.53
CA THR A 203 -17.74 30.40 2.09
C THR A 203 -16.31 30.21 1.56
N ASP A 204 -16.05 29.11 0.84
CA ASP A 204 -14.70 28.73 0.50
C ASP A 204 -14.36 29.11 -0.95
N PHE A 205 -13.23 29.79 -1.12
CA PHE A 205 -12.60 30.05 -2.40
C PHE A 205 -11.48 29.05 -2.63
N VAL A 206 -11.76 28.03 -3.41
CA VAL A 206 -10.83 26.91 -3.65
C VAL A 206 -9.92 27.24 -4.82
N THR A 207 -8.60 27.19 -4.58
CA THR A 207 -7.57 27.32 -5.60
C THR A 207 -6.77 26.03 -5.69
N VAL A 208 -6.72 25.43 -6.85
CA VAL A 208 -5.97 24.18 -7.09
C VAL A 208 -4.59 24.53 -7.65
N LYS A 209 -3.56 23.91 -7.08
CA LYS A 209 -2.15 24.16 -7.41
C LYS A 209 -1.40 22.82 -7.57
N SER A 210 -0.38 22.81 -8.44
CA SER A 210 0.54 21.67 -8.49
C SER A 210 1.36 21.58 -7.20
N ALA A 211 1.61 20.36 -6.73
CA ALA A 211 2.58 20.13 -5.66
C ALA A 211 3.97 20.64 -6.06
N ILE A 212 4.71 21.12 -5.09
CA ILE A 212 6.11 21.53 -5.22
C ILE A 212 6.98 20.28 -5.01
N ILE A 213 7.69 19.87 -6.06
CA ILE A 213 8.49 18.65 -5.99
C ILE A 213 9.84 18.95 -5.34
N ASN A 214 10.14 18.23 -4.25
CA ASN A 214 11.43 18.28 -3.58
C ASN A 214 12.24 17.03 -3.95
N ASP A 215 13.07 17.15 -5.00
CA ASP A 215 13.89 16.05 -5.50
C ASP A 215 15.07 15.75 -4.57
N TYR A 216 15.25 14.48 -4.24
CA TYR A 216 16.44 13.98 -3.54
C TYR A 216 17.00 12.72 -4.21
N THR A 217 18.23 12.38 -3.86
CA THR A 217 18.90 11.17 -4.36
C THR A 217 19.40 10.37 -3.17
N VAL A 218 19.17 9.06 -3.19
CA VAL A 218 19.78 8.16 -2.21
C VAL A 218 21.04 7.55 -2.82
N THR A 219 22.18 7.81 -2.16
CA THR A 219 23.48 7.22 -2.51
C THR A 219 24.04 6.53 -1.28
N ALA A 220 24.24 5.22 -1.36
CA ALA A 220 24.73 4.41 -0.26
C ALA A 220 25.65 3.29 -0.73
N GLU A 221 26.58 2.90 0.13
CA GLU A 221 27.37 1.67 -0.01
C GLU A 221 26.94 0.68 1.06
N LEU A 222 26.69 -0.56 0.67
CA LEU A 222 26.34 -1.65 1.58
C LEU A 222 27.55 -2.58 1.75
N GLU A 223 28.01 -2.72 2.98
CA GLU A 223 28.99 -3.76 3.32
C GLU A 223 28.26 -5.10 3.42
N ILE A 224 28.46 -5.95 2.40
CA ILE A 224 27.85 -7.28 2.32
C ILE A 224 28.98 -8.29 2.24
N PRO A 225 29.08 -9.24 3.21
CA PRO A 225 30.08 -10.29 3.17
C PRO A 225 30.05 -11.10 1.88
N ASP A 226 31.20 -11.67 1.50
CA ASP A 226 31.27 -12.52 0.33
C ASP A 226 30.47 -13.81 0.52
N GLY A 227 29.68 -14.15 -0.48
CA GLY A 227 28.84 -15.34 -0.47
C GLY A 227 28.02 -15.43 -1.76
N PRO A 228 27.44 -16.62 -2.03
CA PRO A 228 26.65 -16.84 -3.24
C PRO A 228 25.43 -15.91 -3.34
N ASP A 229 24.90 -15.47 -2.22
CA ASP A 229 23.64 -14.68 -2.13
C ASP A 229 23.89 -13.15 -2.05
N ALA A 230 25.15 -12.71 -2.09
CA ALA A 230 25.48 -11.28 -1.90
C ALA A 230 24.78 -10.34 -2.92
N GLY A 231 24.60 -10.81 -4.15
CA GLY A 231 23.86 -10.08 -5.19
C GLY A 231 22.36 -9.96 -4.88
N GLU A 232 21.76 -11.02 -4.39
CA GLU A 232 20.33 -11.05 -4.00
C GLU A 232 20.07 -10.16 -2.79
N VAL A 233 20.94 -10.15 -1.79
CA VAL A 233 20.88 -9.25 -0.63
C VAL A 233 20.91 -7.78 -1.08
N LEU A 234 21.78 -7.43 -2.01
CA LEU A 234 21.87 -6.08 -2.57
C LEU A 234 20.57 -5.67 -3.28
N GLU A 235 20.04 -6.53 -4.14
CA GLU A 235 18.80 -6.25 -4.87
C GLU A 235 17.59 -6.18 -3.94
N ASN A 236 17.52 -7.01 -2.91
CA ASN A 236 16.46 -6.95 -1.90
C ASN A 236 16.49 -5.62 -1.13
N ALA A 237 17.67 -5.15 -0.72
CA ALA A 237 17.81 -3.85 -0.07
C ALA A 237 17.41 -2.69 -0.99
N LYS A 238 17.76 -2.73 -2.28
CA LYS A 238 17.32 -1.73 -3.27
C LYS A 238 15.80 -1.74 -3.45
N ASN A 239 15.19 -2.91 -3.58
CA ASN A 239 13.74 -3.04 -3.77
C ASN A 239 12.96 -2.53 -2.55
N THR A 240 13.45 -2.84 -1.34
CA THR A 240 12.85 -2.33 -0.10
C THR A 240 12.95 -0.81 -0.03
N LEU A 241 14.11 -0.25 -0.38
CA LEU A 241 14.29 1.20 -0.44
C LEU A 241 13.39 1.86 -1.50
N MET A 242 13.28 1.28 -2.70
CA MET A 242 12.40 1.81 -3.75
C MET A 242 10.93 1.78 -3.32
N SER A 243 10.50 0.72 -2.67
CA SER A 243 9.15 0.63 -2.11
C SER A 243 8.90 1.70 -1.05
N TYR A 244 9.84 1.90 -0.13
CA TYR A 244 9.77 2.95 0.88
C TYR A 244 9.70 4.36 0.24
N THR A 245 10.59 4.68 -0.71
CA THR A 245 10.62 6.01 -1.34
C THR A 245 9.35 6.30 -2.13
N ARG A 246 8.71 5.28 -2.72
CA ARG A 246 7.41 5.40 -3.40
C ARG A 246 6.28 5.71 -2.42
N LEU A 247 6.25 5.05 -1.26
CA LEU A 247 5.26 5.30 -0.21
C LEU A 247 5.43 6.68 0.43
N ALA A 248 6.68 7.14 0.57
CA ALA A 248 7.00 8.46 1.13
C ALA A 248 6.71 9.63 0.17
N ASN A 249 6.52 9.37 -1.13
CA ASN A 249 6.21 10.38 -2.15
C ASN A 249 4.75 10.83 -2.04
N ARG A 250 4.46 11.65 -1.05
CA ARG A 250 3.14 12.23 -0.75
C ARG A 250 3.30 13.69 -0.40
N ILE A 251 2.23 14.48 -0.56
CA ILE A 251 2.24 15.88 -0.15
C ILE A 251 2.44 15.94 1.37
N ASN A 252 3.30 16.84 1.80
CA ASN A 252 3.72 16.99 3.20
C ASN A 252 4.44 15.74 3.75
N GLY A 253 4.97 14.90 2.86
CA GLY A 253 5.73 13.70 3.23
C GLY A 253 7.06 14.03 3.90
N MET A 254 7.46 13.20 4.86
CA MET A 254 8.75 13.25 5.54
C MET A 254 9.60 12.05 5.13
N VAL A 255 10.88 12.28 4.88
CA VAL A 255 11.83 11.18 4.62
C VAL A 255 12.98 11.27 5.62
N PRO A 256 12.85 10.64 6.80
CA PRO A 256 13.91 10.62 7.79
C PRO A 256 15.03 9.68 7.37
N LEU A 257 16.27 10.04 7.71
CA LEU A 257 17.46 9.19 7.48
C LEU A 257 17.31 7.82 8.11
N SER A 258 16.69 7.75 9.28
CA SER A 258 16.44 6.50 10.00
C SER A 258 15.61 5.50 9.19
N ALA A 259 14.62 5.97 8.43
CA ALA A 259 13.80 5.11 7.57
C ALA A 259 14.58 4.63 6.33
N ILE A 260 15.44 5.47 5.76
CA ILE A 260 16.37 5.05 4.69
C ILE A 260 17.32 3.96 5.19
N TYR A 261 17.91 4.17 6.39
CA TYR A 261 18.76 3.15 7.01
C TYR A 261 18.01 1.85 7.26
N ALA A 262 16.78 1.92 7.79
CA ALA A 262 15.95 0.75 8.06
C ALA A 262 15.61 -0.01 6.76
N ALA A 263 15.32 0.70 5.68
CA ALA A 263 15.03 0.09 4.38
C ALA A 263 16.26 -0.61 3.77
N LEU A 264 17.46 -0.07 3.99
CA LEU A 264 18.71 -0.64 3.47
C LEU A 264 19.33 -1.73 4.36
N GLN A 265 19.04 -1.71 5.69
CA GLN A 265 19.59 -2.67 6.66
C GLN A 265 18.81 -3.98 6.62
N GLN A 266 18.96 -4.72 5.54
CA GLN A 266 18.34 -6.03 5.36
C GLN A 266 19.20 -7.16 5.94
N THR A 267 18.60 -8.34 6.14
CA THR A 267 19.34 -9.55 6.53
C THR A 267 20.47 -9.83 5.54
N GLY A 268 21.69 -9.96 6.03
CA GLY A 268 22.90 -10.14 5.21
C GLY A 268 23.69 -8.84 4.94
N VAL A 269 23.13 -7.66 5.27
CA VAL A 269 23.87 -6.39 5.22
C VAL A 269 24.56 -6.18 6.57
N ALA A 270 25.90 -6.16 6.57
CA ALA A 270 26.70 -5.91 7.77
C ALA A 270 26.65 -4.44 8.20
N ARG A 271 26.69 -3.51 7.22
CA ARG A 271 26.69 -2.07 7.48
C ARG A 271 26.17 -1.29 6.28
N VAL A 272 25.46 -0.19 6.57
CA VAL A 272 25.02 0.81 5.58
C VAL A 272 25.87 2.07 5.74
N ILE A 273 26.44 2.54 4.64
CA ILE A 273 27.20 3.80 4.55
C ILE A 273 26.41 4.73 3.63
N LEU A 274 25.62 5.62 4.22
CA LEU A 274 24.79 6.57 3.49
C LEU A 274 25.60 7.86 3.21
N SER A 275 25.69 8.24 1.94
CA SER A 275 26.36 9.47 1.50
C SER A 275 25.39 10.59 1.17
N SER A 276 24.18 10.26 0.72
CA SER A 276 23.08 11.16 0.41
C SER A 276 21.74 10.46 0.68
N PRO A 277 20.73 11.18 1.21
CA PRO A 277 20.76 12.52 1.75
C PRO A 277 21.57 12.61 3.05
N ARG A 278 21.98 13.85 3.46
CA ARG A 278 22.76 14.08 4.68
C ARG A 278 21.93 14.57 5.86
N ALA A 279 20.70 14.90 5.63
CA ALA A 279 19.71 15.32 6.63
C ALA A 279 18.35 14.76 6.26
N ASP A 280 17.47 14.73 7.24
CA ASP A 280 16.07 14.39 7.02
C ASP A 280 15.44 15.34 6.01
N ILE A 281 14.54 14.84 5.17
CA ILE A 281 13.75 15.69 4.27
C ILE A 281 12.47 16.02 5.02
N GLU A 282 12.42 17.27 5.47
CA GLU A 282 11.33 17.76 6.28
C GLU A 282 10.09 18.07 5.44
N PRO A 283 8.89 17.84 5.98
CA PRO A 283 7.66 18.22 5.33
C PRO A 283 7.53 19.76 5.23
N ALA A 284 6.96 20.22 4.13
CA ALA A 284 6.59 21.64 3.97
C ALA A 284 5.27 21.75 3.20
N THR A 285 4.54 22.85 3.43
CA THR A 285 3.23 23.10 2.82
C THR A 285 3.24 22.94 1.32
N GLY A 286 2.43 22.02 0.81
CA GLY A 286 2.31 21.75 -0.63
C GLY A 286 3.53 21.08 -1.27
N THR A 287 4.53 20.63 -0.50
CA THR A 287 5.71 19.95 -1.03
C THR A 287 5.55 18.43 -0.99
N ALA A 288 6.13 17.74 -1.97
CA ALA A 288 6.21 16.29 -2.00
C ALA A 288 7.67 15.85 -2.24
N PRO A 289 8.25 14.99 -1.38
CA PRO A 289 9.60 14.49 -1.56
C PRO A 289 9.60 13.41 -2.66
N ARG A 290 10.45 13.58 -3.69
CA ARG A 290 10.61 12.59 -4.75
C ARG A 290 12.04 12.06 -4.80
N CYS A 291 12.20 10.75 -4.71
CA CYS A 291 13.49 10.12 -4.95
C CYS A 291 13.77 10.09 -6.46
N ALA A 292 14.66 10.97 -6.92
CA ALA A 292 15.01 11.09 -8.33
C ALA A 292 15.96 9.97 -8.80
N ALA A 293 16.79 9.43 -7.90
CA ALA A 293 17.68 8.31 -8.21
C ALA A 293 18.06 7.53 -6.95
N VAL A 294 18.24 6.22 -7.12
CA VAL A 294 18.73 5.28 -6.10
C VAL A 294 20.05 4.69 -6.59
N ASN A 295 21.16 5.13 -5.97
CA ASN A 295 22.51 4.69 -6.27
C ASN A 295 23.06 3.87 -5.09
N VAL A 296 22.71 2.59 -5.04
CA VAL A 296 23.16 1.67 -3.98
C VAL A 296 24.13 0.67 -4.57
N THR A 297 25.32 0.61 -4.01
CA THR A 297 26.39 -0.28 -4.46
C THR A 297 26.86 -1.18 -3.33
N ARG A 298 27.41 -2.34 -3.70
CA ARG A 298 28.08 -3.23 -2.76
C ARG A 298 29.50 -2.74 -2.51
N ARG A 299 29.89 -2.75 -1.25
CA ARG A 299 31.29 -2.65 -0.81
C ARG A 299 31.73 -4.01 -0.31
N GLU A 300 32.78 -4.55 -0.89
CA GLU A 300 33.37 -5.81 -0.43
C GLU A 300 33.96 -5.62 0.97
N VAL A 301 33.70 -6.58 1.84
CA VAL A 301 34.30 -6.63 3.20
C VAL A 301 35.10 -7.93 3.28
N TRP A 302 36.32 -7.81 3.67
CA TRP A 302 37.28 -8.93 3.83
C TRP A 302 36.93 -9.75 5.08
#